data_9b17fe43a169e9be009d75d0d2b5bb0c
#
_entry.id   9b17fe43a169e9be009d75d0d2b5bb0c
#
_cell.length_a   1.000
_cell.length_b   1.000
_cell.length_c   1.000
_cell.angle_alpha   90.00
_cell.angle_beta   90.00
_cell.angle_gamma   90.00
#
_symmetry.space_group_name_H-M   'P 1'
#
loop_
_entity.id
_entity.type
_entity.pdbx_description
1 polymer ?
#
loop_
_entity_poly.entity_id
_entity_poly.type
_entity_poly.pdbx_seq_one_letter_code
_entity_poly.pdbx_strand_id
1 'polypeptide(L)'
;FVLAFVIFVGIYAYQGQAVEAPKPIIVGTVENSPAEAAGFLANDLILKLTFSDGTSVEPKDFYEIITYIQMYTDSTTYLVNRDGQELSITVSPQFIEDENRYFLGLEMPAATRVKISFLESFKYGAIEVSNTVKSMVFTLTRLIRGIGLNAISGPIGIYQVTATQASYGLLNILYLMGLLSINVAIFNLLPLPILDGGRVVLTIYEMIFKKPMSKKVEQALMVASIGLLLLLMAFVTLQDILRLI
;
A
#
# COMPACT_ATOMS: atom_id res chain seq x y z
N PHE A 1 10.01 12.74 -0.78
CA PHE A 1 8.77 13.03 -0.04
C PHE A 1 8.31 14.48 -0.20
N VAL A 2 9.19 15.48 -0.07
CA VAL A 2 8.82 16.92 -0.17
C VAL A 2 8.18 17.23 -1.52
N LEU A 3 8.74 16.74 -2.63
CA LEU A 3 8.17 16.94 -3.96
C LEU A 3 6.75 16.36 -4.06
N ALA A 4 6.53 15.16 -3.60
CA ALA A 4 5.21 14.53 -3.60
C ALA A 4 4.20 15.33 -2.76
N PHE A 5 4.61 15.80 -1.58
CA PHE A 5 3.78 16.64 -0.73
C PHE A 5 3.34 17.93 -1.45
N VAL A 6 4.29 18.65 -2.07
CA VAL A 6 3.99 19.87 -2.81
C VAL A 6 3.03 19.60 -3.98
N ILE A 7 3.24 18.50 -4.71
CA ILE A 7 2.36 18.09 -5.82
C ILE A 7 0.94 17.81 -5.30
N PHE A 8 0.79 17.01 -4.24
CA PHE A 8 -0.53 16.67 -3.72
C PHE A 8 -1.25 17.88 -3.12
N VAL A 9 -0.54 18.76 -2.39
CA VAL A 9 -1.10 20.04 -1.94
C VAL A 9 -1.59 20.86 -3.12
N GLY A 10 -0.81 20.97 -4.20
CA GLY A 10 -1.19 21.68 -5.42
C GLY A 10 -2.44 21.10 -6.08
N ILE A 11 -2.54 19.76 -6.17
CA ILE A 11 -3.72 19.06 -6.71
C ILE A 11 -4.96 19.38 -5.87
N TYR A 12 -4.90 19.19 -4.54
CA TYR A 12 -6.02 19.46 -3.65
C TYR A 12 -6.43 20.93 -3.64
N ALA A 13 -5.46 21.85 -3.66
CA ALA A 13 -5.73 23.29 -3.75
C ALA A 13 -6.42 23.68 -5.06
N TYR A 14 -6.03 23.07 -6.18
CA TYR A 14 -6.65 23.31 -7.48
C TYR A 14 -8.05 22.72 -7.57
N GLN A 15 -8.26 21.50 -7.06
CA GLN A 15 -9.56 20.82 -7.09
C GLN A 15 -10.57 21.42 -6.10
N GLY A 16 -10.11 22.01 -4.99
CA GLY A 16 -10.97 22.54 -3.94
C GLY A 16 -11.84 21.48 -3.25
N GLN A 17 -11.49 20.21 -3.39
CA GLN A 17 -12.22 19.08 -2.82
C GLN A 17 -11.27 17.94 -2.48
N ALA A 18 -11.63 17.15 -1.47
CA ALA A 18 -10.95 15.93 -1.09
C ALA A 18 -11.94 14.77 -0.99
N VAL A 19 -11.40 13.55 -1.06
CA VAL A 19 -12.17 12.32 -0.83
C VAL A 19 -11.89 11.86 0.59
N GLU A 20 -12.92 11.77 1.41
CA GLU A 20 -12.81 11.18 2.73
C GLU A 20 -12.92 9.66 2.66
N ALA A 21 -12.05 8.99 3.39
CA ALA A 21 -12.10 7.54 3.50
C ALA A 21 -13.44 7.10 4.10
N PRO A 22 -14.07 6.05 3.55
CA PRO A 22 -15.33 5.53 4.09
C PRO A 22 -15.15 5.05 5.53
N LYS A 23 -16.10 5.37 6.39
CA LYS A 23 -16.13 4.82 7.77
C LYS A 23 -16.08 3.28 7.72
N PRO A 24 -15.59 2.61 8.79
CA PRO A 24 -15.51 1.16 8.86
C PRO A 24 -16.90 0.51 9.12
N ILE A 25 -17.89 0.92 8.32
CA ILE A 25 -19.28 0.44 8.37
C ILE A 25 -19.54 -0.42 7.13
N ILE A 26 -20.13 -1.60 7.32
CA ILE A 26 -20.51 -2.49 6.24
C ILE A 26 -21.84 -2.01 5.65
N VAL A 27 -21.92 -1.86 4.33
CA VAL A 27 -23.19 -1.53 3.65
C VAL A 27 -23.91 -2.76 3.12
N GLY A 28 -23.21 -3.88 2.98
CA GLY A 28 -23.74 -5.15 2.54
C GLY A 28 -22.64 -6.21 2.48
N THR A 29 -23.04 -7.41 2.09
CA THR A 29 -22.14 -8.52 1.80
C THR A 29 -22.38 -9.03 0.39
N VAL A 30 -21.32 -9.44 -0.28
CA VAL A 30 -21.42 -10.08 -1.60
C VAL A 30 -22.03 -11.47 -1.44
N GLU A 31 -22.96 -11.83 -2.30
CA GLU A 31 -23.63 -13.14 -2.30
C GLU A 31 -22.61 -14.29 -2.44
N ASN A 32 -22.80 -15.36 -1.68
CA ASN A 32 -21.94 -16.53 -1.59
C ASN A 32 -20.48 -16.21 -1.14
N SER A 33 -20.28 -15.11 -0.41
CA SER A 33 -18.97 -14.73 0.13
C SER A 33 -18.71 -15.27 1.53
N PRO A 34 -17.44 -15.33 1.96
CA PRO A 34 -17.08 -15.67 3.35
C PRO A 34 -17.76 -14.74 4.38
N ALA A 35 -17.92 -13.45 4.06
CA ALA A 35 -18.58 -12.49 4.95
C ALA A 35 -20.07 -12.79 5.14
N GLU A 36 -20.77 -13.11 4.06
CA GLU A 36 -22.19 -13.50 4.14
C GLU A 36 -22.35 -14.79 4.96
N ALA A 37 -21.54 -15.80 4.67
CA ALA A 37 -21.57 -17.08 5.39
C ALA A 37 -21.25 -16.93 6.89
N ALA A 38 -20.40 -15.95 7.25
CA ALA A 38 -20.06 -15.63 8.63
C ALA A 38 -21.14 -14.81 9.37
N GLY A 39 -22.15 -14.28 8.66
CA GLY A 39 -23.26 -13.56 9.23
C GLY A 39 -23.02 -12.05 9.46
N PHE A 40 -22.16 -11.41 8.67
CA PHE A 40 -22.10 -9.96 8.62
C PHE A 40 -23.37 -9.39 8.00
N LEU A 41 -23.81 -8.25 8.51
CA LEU A 41 -25.01 -7.55 8.05
C LEU A 41 -24.70 -6.09 7.71
N ALA A 42 -25.58 -5.51 6.91
CA ALA A 42 -25.54 -4.07 6.66
C ALA A 42 -25.67 -3.27 7.96
N ASN A 43 -24.95 -2.16 8.06
CA ASN A 43 -24.79 -1.28 9.21
C ASN A 43 -23.93 -1.84 10.37
N ASP A 44 -23.30 -2.99 10.23
CA ASP A 44 -22.28 -3.41 11.17
C ASP A 44 -21.12 -2.41 11.16
N LEU A 45 -20.85 -1.79 12.32
CA LEU A 45 -19.68 -0.95 12.51
C LEU A 45 -18.52 -1.81 13.04
N ILE A 46 -17.46 -1.96 12.27
CA ILE A 46 -16.28 -2.72 12.69
C ILE A 46 -15.48 -1.88 13.70
N LEU A 47 -15.41 -2.36 14.94
CA LEU A 47 -14.68 -1.69 16.02
C LEU A 47 -13.24 -2.18 16.14
N LYS A 48 -13.01 -3.49 15.95
CA LYS A 48 -11.71 -4.10 16.20
C LYS A 48 -11.53 -5.36 15.36
N LEU A 49 -10.32 -5.58 14.88
CA LEU A 49 -9.87 -6.84 14.30
C LEU A 49 -8.88 -7.49 15.26
N THR A 50 -9.03 -8.79 15.51
CA THR A 50 -8.08 -9.60 16.26
C THR A 50 -7.61 -10.75 15.36
N PHE A 51 -6.31 -10.83 15.13
CA PHE A 51 -5.69 -11.80 14.22
C PHE A 51 -5.32 -13.09 14.94
N SER A 52 -5.00 -14.13 14.17
CA SER A 52 -4.63 -15.46 14.68
C SER A 52 -3.39 -15.46 15.60
N ASP A 53 -2.49 -14.48 15.43
CA ASP A 53 -1.30 -14.28 16.27
C ASP A 53 -1.59 -13.56 17.61
N GLY A 54 -2.86 -13.21 17.88
CA GLY A 54 -3.30 -12.50 19.06
C GLY A 54 -3.14 -10.96 18.98
N THR A 55 -2.54 -10.44 17.91
CA THR A 55 -2.48 -8.99 17.71
C THR A 55 -3.85 -8.43 17.36
N SER A 56 -4.10 -7.17 17.70
CA SER A 56 -5.37 -6.55 17.41
C SER A 56 -5.21 -5.10 16.98
N VAL A 57 -6.13 -4.62 16.12
CA VAL A 57 -6.15 -3.27 15.59
C VAL A 57 -7.57 -2.72 15.57
N GLU A 58 -7.67 -1.40 15.71
CA GLU A 58 -8.93 -0.65 15.56
C GLU A 58 -8.84 0.11 14.22
N PRO A 59 -9.60 -0.33 13.20
CA PRO A 59 -9.53 0.28 11.88
C PRO A 59 -10.15 1.69 11.91
N LYS A 60 -9.45 2.66 11.35
CA LYS A 60 -9.93 4.04 11.28
C LYS A 60 -10.92 4.25 10.15
N ASP A 61 -10.76 3.49 9.08
CA ASP A 61 -11.57 3.55 7.89
C ASP A 61 -11.66 2.17 7.21
N PHE A 62 -12.50 2.08 6.18
CA PHE A 62 -12.72 0.83 5.47
C PHE A 62 -11.52 0.38 4.63
N TYR A 63 -10.66 1.31 4.19
CA TYR A 63 -9.45 0.96 3.43
C TYR A 63 -8.42 0.24 4.30
N GLU A 64 -8.33 0.60 5.59
CA GLU A 64 -7.50 -0.14 6.54
C GLU A 64 -8.03 -1.58 6.70
N ILE A 65 -9.36 -1.81 6.74
CA ILE A 65 -9.94 -3.16 6.78
C ILE A 65 -9.53 -3.98 5.56
N ILE A 66 -9.68 -3.41 4.35
CA ILE A 66 -9.25 -4.07 3.11
C ILE A 66 -7.75 -4.40 3.18
N THR A 67 -6.94 -3.49 3.70
CA THR A 67 -5.51 -3.71 3.87
C THR A 67 -5.23 -4.89 4.78
N TYR A 68 -5.90 -4.98 5.93
CA TYR A 68 -5.73 -6.08 6.87
C TYR A 68 -6.21 -7.43 6.31
N ILE A 69 -7.30 -7.46 5.54
CA ILE A 69 -7.75 -8.67 4.83
C ILE A 69 -6.65 -9.21 3.88
N GLN A 70 -5.86 -8.31 3.26
CA GLN A 70 -4.75 -8.71 2.40
C GLN A 70 -3.49 -9.15 3.18
N MET A 71 -3.33 -8.72 4.43
CA MET A 71 -2.15 -9.04 5.26
C MET A 71 -2.31 -10.32 6.07
N TYR A 72 -3.49 -10.49 6.64
CA TYR A 72 -3.81 -11.58 7.56
C TYR A 72 -4.78 -12.53 6.87
N THR A 73 -4.22 -13.59 6.33
CA THR A 73 -4.92 -14.56 5.48
C THR A 73 -5.57 -15.69 6.27
N ASP A 74 -5.23 -15.78 7.55
CA ASP A 74 -5.80 -16.71 8.50
C ASP A 74 -7.11 -16.20 9.08
N SER A 75 -7.67 -16.99 9.99
CA SER A 75 -8.88 -16.63 10.72
C SER A 75 -8.69 -15.33 11.51
N THR A 76 -9.55 -14.36 11.26
CA THR A 76 -9.59 -13.06 11.94
C THR A 76 -10.93 -12.89 12.63
N THR A 77 -10.91 -12.45 13.89
CA THR A 77 -12.12 -12.13 14.65
C THR A 77 -12.40 -10.63 14.54
N TYR A 78 -13.57 -10.30 14.04
CA TYR A 78 -14.10 -8.94 13.90
C TYR A 78 -15.05 -8.64 15.05
N LEU A 79 -14.73 -7.67 15.89
CA LEU A 79 -15.67 -7.11 16.85
C LEU A 79 -16.49 -6.05 16.12
N VAL A 80 -17.78 -6.26 15.99
CA VAL A 80 -18.71 -5.34 15.32
C VAL A 80 -19.74 -4.83 16.31
N ASN A 81 -20.15 -3.57 16.12
CA ASN A 81 -21.33 -3.01 16.80
C ASN A 81 -22.50 -3.11 15.83
N ARG A 82 -23.51 -3.87 16.21
CA ARG A 82 -24.78 -4.03 15.52
C ARG A 82 -25.90 -3.55 16.41
N ASP A 83 -26.56 -2.44 16.05
CA ASP A 83 -27.67 -1.84 16.79
C ASP A 83 -27.38 -1.60 18.29
N GLY A 84 -26.13 -1.22 18.59
CA GLY A 84 -25.68 -0.95 19.96
C GLY A 84 -25.17 -2.19 20.74
N GLN A 85 -25.20 -3.38 20.12
CA GLN A 85 -24.66 -4.61 20.70
C GLN A 85 -23.33 -4.98 20.06
N GLU A 86 -22.35 -5.34 20.88
CA GLU A 86 -21.07 -5.84 20.39
C GLU A 86 -21.14 -7.35 20.10
N LEU A 87 -20.80 -7.72 18.91
CA LEU A 87 -20.77 -9.11 18.42
C LEU A 87 -19.39 -9.45 17.88
N SER A 88 -18.94 -10.66 18.15
CA SER A 88 -17.67 -11.17 17.59
C SER A 88 -17.95 -12.15 16.45
N ILE A 89 -17.47 -11.83 15.27
CA ILE A 89 -17.62 -12.64 14.06
C ILE A 89 -16.22 -13.10 13.63
N THR A 90 -16.01 -14.40 13.52
CA THR A 90 -14.72 -14.97 13.13
C THR A 90 -14.81 -15.55 11.73
N VAL A 91 -13.92 -15.12 10.84
CA VAL A 91 -13.93 -15.53 9.43
C VAL A 91 -12.52 -15.47 8.83
N SER A 92 -12.26 -16.33 7.84
CA SER A 92 -11.04 -16.30 7.03
C SER A 92 -11.35 -15.79 5.62
N PRO A 93 -10.52 -14.93 5.02
CA PRO A 93 -10.71 -14.51 3.65
C PRO A 93 -10.37 -15.66 2.68
N GLN A 94 -11.01 -15.65 1.51
CA GLN A 94 -10.76 -16.58 0.42
C GLN A 94 -9.76 -15.97 -0.57
N PHE A 95 -8.80 -16.76 -1.07
CA PHE A 95 -7.90 -16.32 -2.13
C PHE A 95 -8.57 -16.46 -3.50
N ILE A 96 -8.59 -15.40 -4.28
CA ILE A 96 -9.08 -15.38 -5.67
C ILE A 96 -7.87 -15.41 -6.60
N GLU A 97 -7.64 -16.54 -7.28
CA GLU A 97 -6.46 -16.74 -8.12
C GLU A 97 -6.40 -15.77 -9.30
N ASP A 98 -7.50 -15.56 -10.01
CA ASP A 98 -7.60 -14.68 -11.17
C ASP A 98 -7.27 -13.21 -10.85
N GLU A 99 -7.59 -12.78 -9.62
CA GLU A 99 -7.37 -11.41 -9.16
C GLU A 99 -6.11 -11.29 -8.26
N ASN A 100 -5.48 -12.42 -7.93
CA ASN A 100 -4.32 -12.51 -7.04
C ASN A 100 -4.49 -11.68 -5.75
N ARG A 101 -5.68 -11.80 -5.14
CA ARG A 101 -6.04 -11.10 -3.90
C ARG A 101 -6.86 -11.96 -2.97
N TYR A 102 -6.82 -11.61 -1.70
CA TYR A 102 -7.73 -12.16 -0.70
C TYR A 102 -9.06 -11.41 -0.71
N PHE A 103 -10.14 -12.13 -0.60
CA PHE A 103 -11.51 -11.63 -0.69
C PHE A 103 -12.32 -12.10 0.51
N LEU A 104 -13.03 -11.17 1.15
CA LEU A 104 -13.94 -11.48 2.24
C LEU A 104 -15.41 -11.27 1.84
N GLY A 105 -15.67 -10.34 0.94
CA GLY A 105 -17.01 -10.03 0.46
C GLY A 105 -17.74 -8.97 1.26
N LEU A 106 -17.02 -8.13 2.01
CA LEU A 106 -17.60 -6.95 2.64
C LEU A 106 -17.77 -5.83 1.62
N GLU A 107 -18.95 -5.23 1.57
CA GLU A 107 -19.23 -4.06 0.75
C GLU A 107 -18.97 -2.78 1.54
N MET A 108 -18.17 -1.88 0.97
CA MET A 108 -17.83 -0.61 1.60
C MET A 108 -18.78 0.52 1.20
N PRO A 109 -18.98 1.53 2.07
CA PRO A 109 -19.71 2.73 1.70
C PRO A 109 -19.04 3.48 0.56
N ALA A 110 -19.80 4.23 -0.21
CA ALA A 110 -19.25 5.14 -1.18
C ALA A 110 -18.37 6.20 -0.48
N ALA A 111 -17.20 6.47 -1.06
CA ALA A 111 -16.35 7.53 -0.57
C ALA A 111 -17.03 8.90 -0.77
N THR A 112 -16.97 9.76 0.24
CA THR A 112 -17.61 11.07 0.22
C THR A 112 -16.63 12.15 -0.24
N ARG A 113 -17.07 13.00 -1.18
CA ARG A 113 -16.31 14.18 -1.57
C ARG A 113 -16.72 15.36 -0.71
N VAL A 114 -15.73 16.00 -0.10
CA VAL A 114 -15.90 17.19 0.74
C VAL A 114 -15.21 18.38 0.12
N LYS A 115 -15.83 19.56 0.18
CA LYS A 115 -15.18 20.81 -0.23
C LYS A 115 -14.15 21.19 0.82
N ILE A 116 -12.98 21.61 0.36
CA ILE A 116 -11.87 22.00 1.23
C ILE A 116 -11.38 23.40 0.89
N SER A 117 -10.89 24.10 1.89
CA SER A 117 -10.21 25.37 1.74
C SER A 117 -8.76 25.19 1.27
N PHE A 118 -8.12 26.26 0.83
CA PHE A 118 -6.69 26.25 0.48
C PHE A 118 -5.81 25.76 1.65
N LEU A 119 -6.09 26.16 2.88
CA LEU A 119 -5.32 25.73 4.05
C LEU A 119 -5.51 24.23 4.35
N GLU A 120 -6.70 23.71 4.13
CA GLU A 120 -6.96 22.28 4.29
C GLU A 120 -6.25 21.41 3.26
N SER A 121 -5.87 21.97 2.10
CA SER A 121 -5.08 21.26 1.09
C SER A 121 -3.74 20.76 1.66
N PHE A 122 -3.13 21.46 2.59
CA PHE A 122 -1.91 21.01 3.27
C PHE A 122 -2.16 19.78 4.14
N LYS A 123 -3.29 19.75 4.84
CA LYS A 123 -3.72 18.59 5.64
C LYS A 123 -3.94 17.36 4.74
N TYR A 124 -4.72 17.53 3.67
CA TYR A 124 -5.03 16.41 2.76
C TYR A 124 -3.81 15.97 1.96
N GLY A 125 -2.93 16.89 1.54
CA GLY A 125 -1.65 16.53 0.94
C GLY A 125 -0.75 15.70 1.87
N ALA A 126 -0.71 16.03 3.17
CA ALA A 126 0.03 15.24 4.16
C ALA A 126 -0.60 13.86 4.40
N ILE A 127 -1.94 13.78 4.45
CA ILE A 127 -2.69 12.52 4.56
C ILE A 127 -2.37 11.65 3.35
N GLU A 128 -2.39 12.21 2.13
CA GLU A 128 -2.11 11.47 0.89
C GLU A 128 -0.69 10.90 0.87
N VAL A 129 0.31 11.70 1.26
CA VAL A 129 1.69 11.21 1.41
C VAL A 129 1.74 10.05 2.42
N SER A 130 1.11 10.22 3.59
CA SER A 130 1.09 9.19 4.64
C SER A 130 0.44 7.90 4.16
N ASN A 131 -0.71 8.00 3.49
CA ASN A 131 -1.44 6.84 2.98
C ASN A 131 -0.65 6.13 1.87
N THR A 132 -0.04 6.89 0.97
CA THR A 132 0.83 6.33 -0.08
C THR A 132 2.03 5.61 0.51
N VAL A 133 2.70 6.20 1.53
CA VAL A 133 3.82 5.54 2.23
C VAL A 133 3.37 4.24 2.89
N LYS A 134 2.24 4.26 3.61
CA LYS A 134 1.68 3.04 4.24
C LYS A 134 1.38 1.96 3.21
N SER A 135 0.69 2.32 2.12
CA SER A 135 0.37 1.39 1.03
C SER A 135 1.62 0.80 0.39
N MET A 136 2.67 1.61 0.22
CA MET A 136 3.94 1.14 -0.36
C MET A 136 4.68 0.18 0.57
N VAL A 137 4.79 0.51 1.86
CA VAL A 137 5.38 -0.39 2.87
C VAL A 137 4.59 -1.70 2.94
N PHE A 138 3.27 -1.61 2.91
CA PHE A 138 2.39 -2.76 2.85
C PHE A 138 2.66 -3.64 1.62
N THR A 139 2.72 -3.04 0.43
CA THR A 139 3.02 -3.75 -0.83
C THR A 139 4.38 -4.45 -0.76
N LEU A 140 5.42 -3.76 -0.25
CA LEU A 140 6.73 -4.35 -0.07
C LEU A 140 6.70 -5.54 0.89
N THR A 141 5.95 -5.46 1.98
CA THR A 141 5.79 -6.57 2.93
C THR A 141 5.13 -7.79 2.28
N ARG A 142 4.13 -7.58 1.42
CA ARG A 142 3.50 -8.66 0.64
C ARG A 142 4.49 -9.30 -0.34
N LEU A 143 5.25 -8.48 -1.06
CA LEU A 143 6.25 -8.96 -2.02
C LEU A 143 7.35 -9.81 -1.35
N ILE A 144 7.80 -9.41 -0.15
CA ILE A 144 8.76 -10.21 0.64
C ILE A 144 8.17 -11.58 1.02
N ARG A 145 6.85 -11.65 1.25
CA ARG A 145 6.13 -12.91 1.50
C ARG A 145 5.81 -13.70 0.23
N GLY A 146 6.22 -13.22 -0.94
CA GLY A 146 5.96 -13.87 -2.24
C GLY A 146 4.57 -13.61 -2.81
N ILE A 147 3.78 -12.72 -2.19
CA ILE A 147 2.40 -12.42 -2.61
C ILE A 147 2.42 -11.24 -3.57
N GLY A 148 1.83 -11.39 -4.75
CA GLY A 148 1.69 -10.31 -5.73
C GLY A 148 2.93 -10.05 -6.60
N LEU A 149 3.88 -10.98 -6.68
CA LEU A 149 5.07 -10.85 -7.53
C LEU A 149 4.71 -10.66 -9.01
N ASN A 150 3.63 -11.28 -9.45
CA ASN A 150 3.10 -11.13 -10.80
C ASN A 150 2.39 -9.79 -11.05
N ALA A 151 2.13 -8.98 -10.04
CA ALA A 151 1.56 -7.64 -10.17
C ALA A 151 2.61 -6.52 -10.26
N ILE A 152 3.89 -6.85 -10.13
CA ILE A 152 4.97 -5.86 -10.27
C ILE A 152 5.04 -5.42 -11.73
N SER A 153 5.06 -4.11 -11.94
CA SER A 153 5.24 -3.51 -13.26
C SER A 153 6.70 -3.09 -13.46
N GLY A 154 7.25 -3.48 -14.61
CA GLY A 154 8.57 -3.03 -15.04
C GLY A 154 8.50 -1.76 -15.89
N PRO A 155 9.57 -1.44 -16.63
CA PRO A 155 9.64 -0.21 -17.44
C PRO A 155 8.51 -0.10 -18.47
N ILE A 156 8.09 -1.23 -19.07
CA ILE A 156 7.01 -1.26 -20.07
C ILE A 156 5.66 -1.01 -19.41
N GLY A 157 5.40 -1.65 -18.26
CA GLY A 157 4.18 -1.43 -17.51
C GLY A 157 4.07 0.00 -16.96
N ILE A 158 5.17 0.60 -16.49
CA ILE A 158 5.21 2.02 -16.08
C ILE A 158 4.87 2.94 -17.26
N TYR A 159 5.40 2.66 -18.46
CA TYR A 159 5.06 3.41 -19.66
C TYR A 159 3.56 3.34 -19.97
N GLN A 160 2.96 2.14 -19.92
CA GLN A 160 1.53 1.96 -20.17
C GLN A 160 0.67 2.71 -19.16
N VAL A 161 1.00 2.60 -17.86
CA VAL A 161 0.31 3.35 -16.81
C VAL A 161 0.44 4.85 -17.04
N THR A 162 1.64 5.32 -17.41
CA THR A 162 1.87 6.75 -17.68
C THR A 162 1.05 7.24 -18.88
N ALA A 163 1.02 6.46 -19.96
CA ALA A 163 0.23 6.78 -21.15
C ALA A 163 -1.27 6.83 -20.83
N THR A 164 -1.77 5.88 -20.05
CA THR A 164 -3.16 5.84 -19.60
C THR A 164 -3.49 7.05 -18.70
N GLN A 165 -2.64 7.37 -17.72
CA GLN A 165 -2.85 8.53 -16.85
C GLN A 165 -2.79 9.84 -17.64
N ALA A 166 -1.94 9.91 -18.67
CA ALA A 166 -1.86 11.06 -19.56
C ALA A 166 -3.17 11.31 -20.32
N SER A 167 -3.85 10.24 -20.76
CA SER A 167 -5.14 10.36 -21.43
C SER A 167 -6.26 10.90 -20.55
N TYR A 168 -6.14 10.76 -19.21
CA TYR A 168 -7.09 11.31 -18.23
C TYR A 168 -6.78 12.78 -17.85
N GLY A 169 -5.68 13.34 -18.33
CA GLY A 169 -5.34 14.75 -18.19
C GLY A 169 -4.21 15.06 -17.21
N LEU A 170 -3.86 16.34 -17.14
CA LEU A 170 -2.67 16.81 -16.43
C LEU A 170 -2.67 16.47 -14.93
N LEU A 171 -3.81 16.56 -14.26
CA LEU A 171 -3.88 16.26 -12.82
C LEU A 171 -3.52 14.82 -12.50
N ASN A 172 -3.90 13.88 -13.38
CA ASN A 172 -3.57 12.47 -13.20
C ASN A 172 -2.08 12.20 -13.44
N ILE A 173 -1.45 12.92 -14.38
CA ILE A 173 0.02 12.86 -14.55
C ILE A 173 0.71 13.41 -13.30
N LEU A 174 0.28 14.57 -12.78
CA LEU A 174 0.86 15.14 -11.56
C LEU A 174 0.69 14.19 -10.37
N TYR A 175 -0.49 13.58 -10.21
CA TYR A 175 -0.71 12.59 -9.16
C TYR A 175 0.24 11.38 -9.31
N LEU A 176 0.39 10.85 -10.52
CA LEU A 176 1.35 9.77 -10.80
C LEU A 176 2.80 10.19 -10.49
N MET A 177 3.19 11.43 -10.81
CA MET A 177 4.52 11.96 -10.44
C MET A 177 4.70 11.98 -8.92
N GLY A 178 3.69 12.37 -8.17
CA GLY A 178 3.70 12.32 -6.69
C GLY A 178 3.90 10.89 -6.18
N LEU A 179 3.15 9.92 -6.71
CA LEU A 179 3.29 8.50 -6.38
C LEU A 179 4.69 7.96 -6.69
N LEU A 180 5.20 8.21 -7.89
CA LEU A 180 6.54 7.78 -8.31
C LEU A 180 7.64 8.41 -7.44
N SER A 181 7.46 9.68 -7.04
CA SER A 181 8.39 10.37 -6.15
C SER A 181 8.47 9.71 -4.76
N ILE A 182 7.33 9.24 -4.22
CA ILE A 182 7.30 8.50 -2.96
C ILE A 182 7.94 7.11 -3.15
N ASN A 183 7.62 6.43 -4.26
CA ASN A 183 8.19 5.12 -4.56
C ASN A 183 9.73 5.18 -4.60
N VAL A 184 10.29 6.13 -5.34
CA VAL A 184 11.74 6.34 -5.41
C VAL A 184 12.33 6.63 -4.02
N ALA A 185 11.64 7.45 -3.21
CA ALA A 185 12.12 7.76 -1.86
C ALA A 185 12.14 6.51 -0.95
N ILE A 186 11.09 5.67 -1.00
CA ILE A 186 11.02 4.44 -0.21
C ILE A 186 12.05 3.41 -0.68
N PHE A 187 12.18 3.21 -2.00
CA PHE A 187 13.20 2.30 -2.52
C PHE A 187 14.61 2.74 -2.14
N ASN A 188 14.90 4.05 -2.16
CA ASN A 188 16.20 4.57 -1.72
C ASN A 188 16.48 4.36 -0.22
N LEU A 189 15.45 4.15 0.60
CA LEU A 189 15.60 3.81 2.02
C LEU A 189 15.89 2.31 2.27
N LEU A 190 15.80 1.46 1.24
CA LEU A 190 16.12 0.04 1.41
C LEU A 190 17.60 -0.15 1.80
N PRO A 191 17.93 -1.17 2.63
CA PRO A 191 19.28 -1.41 3.13
C PRO A 191 20.20 -2.04 2.08
N LEU A 192 20.19 -1.54 0.85
CA LEU A 192 21.05 -1.97 -0.24
C LEU A 192 22.22 -1.00 -0.39
N PRO A 193 23.48 -1.45 -0.36
CA PRO A 193 24.68 -0.60 -0.34
C PRO A 193 24.80 0.41 -1.48
N ILE A 194 24.12 0.17 -2.60
CA ILE A 194 24.06 1.11 -3.74
C ILE A 194 23.09 2.27 -3.51
N LEU A 195 22.13 2.12 -2.57
CA LEU A 195 21.10 3.09 -2.25
C LEU A 195 21.47 3.89 -1.01
N ASP A 196 20.80 5.03 -0.78
CA ASP A 196 21.08 5.89 0.36
C ASP A 196 20.83 5.17 1.70
N GLY A 197 19.79 4.33 1.78
CA GLY A 197 19.51 3.51 2.96
C GLY A 197 20.64 2.55 3.31
N GLY A 198 21.30 1.96 2.32
CA GLY A 198 22.47 1.13 2.54
C GLY A 198 23.66 1.91 3.11
N ARG A 199 23.87 3.14 2.65
CA ARG A 199 24.90 4.02 3.23
C ARG A 199 24.62 4.37 4.68
N VAL A 200 23.36 4.62 5.02
CA VAL A 200 22.92 4.84 6.41
C VAL A 200 23.26 3.61 7.27
N VAL A 201 22.94 2.41 6.78
CA VAL A 201 23.27 1.15 7.48
C VAL A 201 24.77 0.99 7.68
N LEU A 202 25.59 1.27 6.66
CA LEU A 202 27.05 1.24 6.77
C LEU A 202 27.58 2.25 7.80
N THR A 203 27.04 3.47 7.81
CA THR A 203 27.41 4.50 8.79
C THR A 203 27.04 4.08 10.21
N ILE A 204 25.85 3.49 10.42
CA ILE A 204 25.43 2.95 11.72
C ILE A 204 26.36 1.83 12.15
N TYR A 205 26.74 0.94 11.25
CA TYR A 205 27.73 -0.12 11.52
C TYR A 205 29.05 0.47 12.03
N GLU A 206 29.61 1.47 11.33
CA GLU A 206 30.85 2.14 11.72
C GLU A 206 30.74 2.84 13.07
N MET A 207 29.60 3.44 13.39
CA MET A 207 29.35 4.06 14.69
C MET A 207 29.33 3.03 15.83
N ILE A 208 28.72 1.88 15.63
CA ILE A 208 28.58 0.82 16.65
C ILE A 208 29.94 0.13 16.88
N PHE A 209 30.61 -0.29 15.80
CA PHE A 209 31.83 -1.06 15.88
C PHE A 209 33.11 -0.17 16.00
N LYS A 210 32.99 1.16 15.86
CA LYS A 210 34.07 2.14 15.89
C LYS A 210 35.23 1.82 14.93
N LYS A 211 34.92 1.10 13.85
CA LYS A 211 35.85 0.70 12.79
C LYS A 211 35.18 0.81 11.44
N PRO A 212 35.85 1.37 10.42
CA PRO A 212 35.32 1.39 9.07
C PRO A 212 35.20 -0.04 8.53
N MET A 213 34.18 -0.27 7.70
CA MET A 213 34.05 -1.52 6.98
C MET A 213 35.22 -1.69 6.00
N SER A 214 35.70 -2.93 5.80
CA SER A 214 36.77 -3.16 4.85
C SER A 214 36.32 -2.81 3.43
N LYS A 215 37.14 -2.08 2.67
CA LYS A 215 36.82 -1.68 1.29
C LYS A 215 36.46 -2.85 0.38
N LYS A 216 37.02 -4.04 0.60
CA LYS A 216 36.73 -5.25 -0.16
C LYS A 216 35.29 -5.73 0.08
N VAL A 217 34.82 -5.70 1.34
CA VAL A 217 33.46 -6.11 1.71
C VAL A 217 32.47 -5.09 1.18
N GLU A 218 32.73 -3.81 1.35
CA GLU A 218 31.88 -2.74 0.82
C GLU A 218 31.71 -2.84 -0.69
N GLN A 219 32.80 -3.04 -1.45
CA GLN A 219 32.76 -3.25 -2.89
C GLN A 219 31.99 -4.51 -3.29
N ALA A 220 32.20 -5.63 -2.57
CA ALA A 220 31.50 -6.88 -2.84
C ALA A 220 29.98 -6.71 -2.62
N LEU A 221 29.58 -6.05 -1.54
CA LEU A 221 28.16 -5.76 -1.25
C LEU A 221 27.56 -4.82 -2.30
N MET A 222 28.31 -3.82 -2.77
CA MET A 222 27.87 -2.91 -3.82
C MET A 222 27.64 -3.66 -5.14
N VAL A 223 28.60 -4.50 -5.57
CA VAL A 223 28.48 -5.30 -6.81
C VAL A 223 27.32 -6.28 -6.71
N ALA A 224 27.16 -6.96 -5.55
CA ALA A 224 26.04 -7.86 -5.32
C ALA A 224 24.67 -7.14 -5.39
N SER A 225 24.60 -5.91 -4.84
CA SER A 225 23.39 -5.08 -4.90
C SER A 225 23.03 -4.67 -6.32
N ILE A 226 24.05 -4.27 -7.12
CA ILE A 226 23.86 -3.96 -8.54
C ILE A 226 23.34 -5.20 -9.29
N GLY A 227 24.00 -6.34 -9.08
CA GLY A 227 23.61 -7.62 -9.71
C GLY A 227 22.16 -8.00 -9.38
N LEU A 228 21.77 -7.88 -8.10
CA LEU A 228 20.41 -8.15 -7.66
C LEU A 228 19.38 -7.23 -8.34
N LEU A 229 19.67 -5.92 -8.40
CA LEU A 229 18.75 -4.96 -9.04
C LEU A 229 18.63 -5.20 -10.55
N LEU A 230 19.73 -5.53 -11.23
CA LEU A 230 19.70 -5.87 -12.66
C LEU A 230 18.91 -7.15 -12.92
N LEU A 231 19.08 -8.18 -12.09
CA LEU A 231 18.31 -9.42 -12.20
C LEU A 231 16.81 -9.16 -11.98
N LEU A 232 16.48 -8.38 -10.95
CA LEU A 232 15.09 -8.00 -10.68
C LEU A 232 14.50 -7.21 -11.86
N MET A 233 15.23 -6.25 -12.39
CA MET A 233 14.80 -5.47 -13.56
C MET A 233 14.57 -6.36 -14.79
N ALA A 234 15.50 -7.28 -15.09
CA ALA A 234 15.34 -8.22 -16.18
C ALA A 234 14.12 -9.13 -16.00
N PHE A 235 13.93 -9.65 -14.77
CA PHE A 235 12.78 -10.49 -14.43
C PHE A 235 11.45 -9.76 -14.63
N VAL A 236 11.32 -8.53 -14.11
CA VAL A 236 10.08 -7.76 -14.21
C VAL A 236 9.82 -7.30 -15.65
N THR A 237 10.88 -6.94 -16.39
CA THR A 237 10.75 -6.60 -17.82
C THR A 237 10.26 -7.81 -18.64
N LEU A 238 10.78 -9.01 -18.32
CA LEU A 238 10.32 -10.23 -18.97
C LEU A 238 8.82 -10.49 -18.67
N GLN A 239 8.39 -10.29 -17.42
CA GLN A 239 6.98 -10.40 -17.07
C GLN A 239 6.10 -9.39 -17.83
N ASP A 240 6.55 -8.13 -17.96
CA ASP A 240 5.83 -7.12 -18.74
C ASP A 240 5.64 -7.57 -20.18
N ILE A 241 6.69 -8.14 -20.82
CA ILE A 241 6.62 -8.64 -22.20
C ILE A 241 5.64 -9.81 -22.30
N LEU A 242 5.70 -10.76 -21.35
CA LEU A 242 4.81 -11.93 -21.35
C LEU A 242 3.33 -11.55 -21.17
N ARG A 243 3.03 -10.41 -20.55
CA ARG A 243 1.66 -9.89 -20.42
C ARG A 243 1.13 -9.23 -21.69
N LEU A 244 2.00 -8.92 -22.65
CA LEU A 244 1.62 -8.30 -23.92
C LEU A 244 1.32 -9.31 -25.03
N ILE A 245 1.71 -10.56 -24.82
CA ILE A 245 1.51 -11.68 -25.74
C ILE A 245 0.28 -12.48 -25.31
#